data_c28459abdc489934b4e41596354315ec
#
_entry.id   c28459abdc489934b4e41596354315ec
#
_cell.length_a   1.000
_cell.length_b   1.000
_cell.length_c   1.000
_cell.angle_alpha   90.00
_cell.angle_beta   90.00
_cell.angle_gamma   90.00
#
_symmetry.space_group_name_H-M   'P 1'
#
loop_
_entity.id
_entity.type
_entity.pdbx_description
1 polymer ?
#
loop_
_entity_poly.entity_id
_entity_poly.type
_entity_poly.pdbx_seq_one_letter_code
_entity_poly.pdbx_strand_id
1 'polypeptide(L)'
;MNKNGFISSIILLLFCKVLTAQNFISQTIEYDGNTREYELYIPSSYSQDVLSPLMFNFHGGNGTSEGQIAISDMRNLADENNFILVYPQAIADPTDDGSLNWIFKGDSDHDDIYFIDALISELSNQYQIDLERVYACGYSLGGEFVYELLCRLNNKIASGVAVARTMGQYQYENCNPEHPTAIMTILGTEDYESNYNGVVYNGVTYYISADDTHQYWVNFNNTENDPLEIELPDYNDSDGSTVTKLSLIHI
;
A
#
# COMPACT_ATOMS: atom_id res chain seq x y z
N MET A 1 -30.60 -70.95 -18.74
CA MET A 1 -30.60 -69.93 -17.68
C MET A 1 -29.38 -69.02 -17.91
N ASN A 2 -29.63 -67.90 -18.64
CA ASN A 2 -28.59 -66.91 -18.91
C ASN A 2 -28.69 -65.81 -17.85
N LYS A 3 -27.60 -65.58 -17.08
CA LYS A 3 -27.50 -64.49 -16.18
C LYS A 3 -26.62 -63.39 -16.88
N ASN A 4 -27.30 -62.38 -17.40
CA ASN A 4 -26.65 -61.16 -17.89
C ASN A 4 -26.29 -60.27 -16.70
N GLY A 5 -24.99 -60.19 -16.37
CA GLY A 5 -24.48 -59.23 -15.40
C GLY A 5 -24.33 -57.83 -16.03
N PHE A 6 -25.11 -56.87 -15.53
CA PHE A 6 -24.96 -55.45 -15.89
C PHE A 6 -23.75 -54.88 -15.13
N ILE A 7 -22.69 -54.55 -15.85
CA ILE A 7 -21.57 -53.77 -15.29
C ILE A 7 -21.93 -52.29 -15.43
N SER A 8 -22.29 -51.66 -14.33
CA SER A 8 -22.52 -50.24 -14.27
C SER A 8 -21.14 -49.52 -14.12
N SER A 9 -20.67 -48.93 -15.21
CA SER A 9 -19.49 -48.09 -15.21
C SER A 9 -19.81 -46.72 -14.60
N ILE A 10 -19.33 -46.47 -13.39
CA ILE A 10 -19.40 -45.14 -12.78
C ILE A 10 -18.27 -44.31 -13.40
N ILE A 11 -18.67 -43.36 -14.26
CA ILE A 11 -17.73 -42.35 -14.79
C ILE A 11 -17.58 -41.28 -13.72
N LEU A 12 -16.44 -41.28 -13.01
CA LEU A 12 -16.04 -40.25 -12.08
C LEU A 12 -15.55 -39.03 -12.89
N LEU A 13 -16.40 -38.03 -13.08
CA LEU A 13 -16.04 -36.75 -13.66
C LEU A 13 -15.17 -35.99 -12.65
N LEU A 14 -13.85 -36.05 -12.78
CA LEU A 14 -12.92 -35.14 -12.12
C LEU A 14 -13.15 -33.73 -12.72
N PHE A 15 -13.85 -32.88 -11.98
CA PHE A 15 -13.82 -31.45 -12.25
C PHE A 15 -12.43 -30.92 -11.85
N CYS A 16 -11.52 -30.87 -12.81
CA CYS A 16 -10.30 -30.11 -12.67
C CYS A 16 -10.70 -28.63 -12.70
N LYS A 17 -10.75 -27.98 -11.52
CA LYS A 17 -10.80 -26.52 -11.46
C LYS A 17 -9.51 -26.03 -12.08
N VAL A 18 -9.56 -25.54 -13.30
CA VAL A 18 -8.48 -24.74 -13.88
C VAL A 18 -8.48 -23.45 -13.06
N LEU A 19 -7.55 -23.32 -12.14
CA LEU A 19 -7.21 -22.05 -11.52
C LEU A 19 -6.59 -21.18 -12.62
N THR A 20 -7.43 -20.42 -13.31
CA THR A 20 -6.94 -19.31 -14.12
C THR A 20 -6.48 -18.25 -13.13
N ALA A 21 -5.18 -17.90 -13.15
CA ALA A 21 -4.70 -16.73 -12.43
C ALA A 21 -5.56 -15.54 -12.84
N GLN A 22 -6.23 -14.93 -11.87
CA GLN A 22 -7.05 -13.74 -12.13
C GLN A 22 -6.06 -12.60 -12.45
N ASN A 23 -6.30 -11.91 -13.56
CA ASN A 23 -5.47 -10.78 -13.97
C ASN A 23 -5.96 -9.48 -13.33
N PHE A 24 -5.08 -8.49 -13.28
CA PHE A 24 -5.50 -7.13 -13.00
C PHE A 24 -6.50 -6.64 -14.05
N ILE A 25 -7.38 -5.75 -13.62
CA ILE A 25 -8.39 -5.09 -14.45
C ILE A 25 -8.04 -3.61 -14.46
N SER A 26 -7.57 -3.10 -15.62
CA SER A 26 -7.35 -1.67 -15.80
C SER A 26 -8.69 -0.94 -15.76
N GLN A 27 -8.80 0.08 -14.92
CA GLN A 27 -10.00 0.85 -14.67
C GLN A 27 -9.70 2.34 -14.67
N THR A 28 -10.73 3.13 -14.83
CA THR A 28 -10.65 4.59 -14.76
C THR A 28 -11.76 5.17 -13.90
N ILE A 29 -11.50 6.35 -13.33
CA ILE A 29 -12.48 7.19 -12.65
C ILE A 29 -12.29 8.64 -13.11
N GLU A 30 -13.39 9.34 -13.36
CA GLU A 30 -13.34 10.79 -13.59
C GLU A 30 -13.25 11.50 -12.24
N TYR A 31 -12.16 12.22 -12.05
CA TYR A 31 -11.93 12.99 -10.82
C TYR A 31 -11.32 14.34 -11.16
N ASP A 32 -11.94 15.42 -10.69
CA ASP A 32 -11.49 16.81 -10.84
C ASP A 32 -11.13 17.19 -12.30
N GLY A 33 -11.99 16.78 -13.24
CA GLY A 33 -11.83 17.04 -14.67
C GLY A 33 -10.72 16.23 -15.37
N ASN A 34 -10.12 15.27 -14.66
CA ASN A 34 -9.13 14.35 -15.19
C ASN A 34 -9.63 12.91 -15.15
N THR A 35 -9.32 12.14 -16.19
CA THR A 35 -9.46 10.70 -16.15
C THR A 35 -8.28 10.12 -15.36
N ARG A 36 -8.55 9.48 -14.22
CA ARG A 36 -7.56 8.84 -13.36
C ARG A 36 -7.59 7.33 -13.57
N GLU A 37 -6.44 6.72 -13.72
CA GLU A 37 -6.27 5.30 -14.01
C GLU A 37 -5.87 4.53 -12.75
N TYR A 38 -6.23 3.25 -12.69
CA TYR A 38 -5.78 2.33 -11.65
C TYR A 38 -5.91 0.87 -12.11
N GLU A 39 -5.05 0.01 -11.57
CA GLU A 39 -5.14 -1.44 -11.73
C GLU A 39 -5.85 -2.04 -10.52
N LEU A 40 -6.90 -2.80 -10.77
CA LEU A 40 -7.74 -3.44 -9.75
C LEU A 40 -7.56 -4.95 -9.78
N TYR A 41 -7.38 -5.56 -8.62
CA TYR A 41 -7.41 -7.00 -8.45
C TYR A 41 -8.47 -7.41 -7.43
N ILE A 42 -9.36 -8.27 -7.85
CA ILE A 42 -10.38 -8.87 -6.99
C ILE A 42 -9.92 -10.29 -6.65
N PRO A 43 -9.73 -10.64 -5.36
CA PRO A 43 -9.25 -11.96 -4.98
C PRO A 43 -10.25 -13.05 -5.40
N SER A 44 -9.74 -14.23 -5.69
CA SER A 44 -10.57 -15.38 -6.11
C SER A 44 -11.58 -15.83 -5.03
N SER A 45 -11.32 -15.47 -3.79
CA SER A 45 -12.19 -15.72 -2.62
C SER A 45 -13.24 -14.64 -2.37
N TYR A 46 -13.24 -13.55 -3.14
CA TYR A 46 -14.21 -12.46 -2.97
C TYR A 46 -15.66 -12.94 -3.10
N SER A 47 -16.52 -12.42 -2.22
CA SER A 47 -17.96 -12.66 -2.25
C SER A 47 -18.71 -11.37 -1.95
N GLN A 48 -19.83 -11.17 -2.61
CA GLN A 48 -20.73 -10.04 -2.34
C GLN A 48 -21.45 -10.13 -0.98
N ASP A 49 -21.37 -11.28 -0.32
CA ASP A 49 -22.00 -11.49 0.99
C ASP A 49 -21.05 -11.18 2.17
N VAL A 50 -19.78 -10.90 1.90
CA VAL A 50 -18.75 -10.69 2.94
C VAL A 50 -17.96 -9.42 2.66
N LEU A 51 -17.81 -8.56 3.68
CA LEU A 51 -16.98 -7.37 3.60
C LEU A 51 -15.50 -7.76 3.47
N SER A 52 -14.82 -7.20 2.46
CA SER A 52 -13.40 -7.42 2.19
C SER A 52 -12.59 -6.16 2.51
N PRO A 53 -11.40 -6.31 3.11
CA PRO A 53 -10.47 -5.18 3.24
C PRO A 53 -10.08 -4.62 1.87
N LEU A 54 -9.68 -3.35 1.85
CA LEU A 54 -9.13 -2.67 0.67
C LEU A 54 -7.66 -2.31 0.93
N MET A 55 -6.78 -2.64 -0.01
CA MET A 55 -5.36 -2.31 0.04
C MET A 55 -4.95 -1.48 -1.18
N PHE A 56 -4.39 -0.32 -0.94
CA PHE A 56 -3.72 0.50 -1.96
C PHE A 56 -2.22 0.25 -1.95
N ASN A 57 -1.60 0.19 -3.14
CA ASN A 57 -0.14 0.09 -3.29
C ASN A 57 0.35 1.14 -4.29
N PHE A 58 1.09 2.14 -3.80
CA PHE A 58 1.49 3.34 -4.53
C PHE A 58 2.90 3.23 -5.10
N HIS A 59 3.04 3.55 -6.39
CA HIS A 59 4.34 3.58 -7.07
C HIS A 59 5.23 4.76 -6.60
N GLY A 60 6.53 4.63 -6.82
CA GLY A 60 7.50 5.69 -6.57
C GLY A 60 7.43 6.83 -7.60
N GLY A 61 8.24 7.85 -7.39
CA GLY A 61 8.32 9.00 -8.30
C GLY A 61 8.60 8.59 -9.74
N ASN A 62 7.90 9.23 -10.68
CA ASN A 62 7.94 8.95 -12.11
C ASN A 62 7.71 7.47 -12.47
N GLY A 63 7.03 6.74 -11.59
CA GLY A 63 6.67 5.34 -11.78
C GLY A 63 5.31 5.15 -12.44
N THR A 64 4.93 3.89 -12.62
CA THR A 64 3.60 3.49 -13.10
C THR A 64 2.99 2.42 -12.21
N SER A 65 1.67 2.27 -12.28
CA SER A 65 0.94 1.19 -11.59
C SER A 65 1.47 -0.19 -12.00
N GLU A 66 1.73 -0.42 -13.30
CA GLU A 66 2.32 -1.66 -13.81
C GLU A 66 3.74 -1.88 -13.30
N GLY A 67 4.55 -0.79 -13.23
CA GLY A 67 5.90 -0.84 -12.64
C GLY A 67 5.85 -1.24 -11.16
N GLN A 68 4.88 -0.72 -10.42
CA GLN A 68 4.68 -1.08 -9.01
C GLN A 68 4.23 -2.53 -8.86
N ILE A 69 3.33 -3.02 -9.72
CA ILE A 69 2.96 -4.44 -9.77
C ILE A 69 4.20 -5.32 -10.01
N ALA A 70 5.07 -4.92 -10.94
CA ALA A 70 6.26 -5.70 -11.28
C ALA A 70 7.25 -5.87 -10.10
N ILE A 71 7.33 -4.89 -9.20
CA ILE A 71 8.23 -4.94 -8.02
C ILE A 71 7.53 -5.40 -6.74
N SER A 72 6.19 -5.32 -6.68
CA SER A 72 5.40 -5.61 -5.48
C SER A 72 4.05 -6.21 -5.85
N ASP A 73 4.06 -7.38 -6.51
CA ASP A 73 2.85 -8.13 -6.85
C ASP A 73 2.26 -8.79 -5.59
N MET A 74 1.17 -8.23 -5.10
CA MET A 74 0.51 -8.70 -3.89
C MET A 74 -0.70 -9.60 -4.16
N ARG A 75 -0.93 -10.09 -5.40
CA ARG A 75 -2.10 -10.93 -5.74
C ARG A 75 -2.20 -12.20 -4.89
N ASN A 76 -1.08 -12.88 -4.66
CA ASN A 76 -1.08 -14.08 -3.82
C ASN A 76 -1.51 -13.76 -2.37
N LEU A 77 -1.02 -12.65 -1.83
CA LEU A 77 -1.43 -12.18 -0.50
C LEU A 77 -2.91 -11.78 -0.46
N ALA A 78 -3.40 -11.16 -1.54
CA ALA A 78 -4.80 -10.80 -1.68
C ALA A 78 -5.71 -12.03 -1.70
N ASP A 79 -5.33 -13.09 -2.42
CA ASP A 79 -6.06 -14.36 -2.45
C ASP A 79 -6.05 -15.08 -1.10
N GLU A 80 -4.90 -15.11 -0.42
CA GLU A 80 -4.75 -15.76 0.89
C GLU A 80 -5.52 -15.05 2.01
N ASN A 81 -5.63 -13.71 1.94
CA ASN A 81 -6.18 -12.88 3.00
C ASN A 81 -7.50 -12.19 2.63
N ASN A 82 -8.05 -12.47 1.45
CA ASN A 82 -9.34 -11.97 0.94
C ASN A 82 -9.44 -10.43 0.98
N PHE A 83 -8.45 -9.70 0.47
CA PHE A 83 -8.54 -8.26 0.31
C PHE A 83 -8.57 -7.82 -1.16
N ILE A 84 -9.31 -6.76 -1.46
CA ILE A 84 -9.30 -6.10 -2.76
C ILE A 84 -8.01 -5.26 -2.85
N LEU A 85 -7.30 -5.37 -3.98
CA LEU A 85 -6.00 -4.73 -4.16
C LEU A 85 -6.06 -3.72 -5.31
N VAL A 86 -5.52 -2.52 -5.08
CA VAL A 86 -5.55 -1.41 -6.02
C VAL A 86 -4.16 -0.79 -6.16
N TYR A 87 -3.73 -0.60 -7.41
CA TYR A 87 -2.53 0.16 -7.77
C TYR A 87 -2.96 1.42 -8.53
N PRO A 88 -3.15 2.55 -7.85
CA PRO A 88 -3.51 3.79 -8.52
C PRO A 88 -2.35 4.33 -9.35
N GLN A 89 -2.68 5.09 -10.42
CA GLN A 89 -1.71 5.80 -11.24
C GLN A 89 -1.72 7.28 -10.90
N ALA A 90 -0.54 7.84 -10.59
CA ALA A 90 -0.36 9.28 -10.49
C ALA A 90 -0.49 9.93 -11.88
N ILE A 91 -0.97 11.16 -11.91
CA ILE A 91 -0.97 11.96 -13.16
C ILE A 91 0.33 12.74 -13.30
N ALA A 92 0.55 13.26 -14.50
CA ALA A 92 1.66 14.20 -14.74
C ALA A 92 1.48 15.45 -13.88
N ASP A 93 2.48 15.75 -13.06
CA ASP A 93 2.49 16.96 -12.24
C ASP A 93 2.68 18.19 -13.16
N PRO A 94 1.72 19.10 -13.26
CA PRO A 94 1.84 20.28 -14.11
C PRO A 94 2.86 21.30 -13.59
N THR A 95 3.30 21.15 -12.34
CA THR A 95 4.28 22.04 -11.69
C THR A 95 5.70 21.51 -11.76
N ASP A 96 5.89 20.26 -12.20
CA ASP A 96 7.17 19.58 -12.31
C ASP A 96 7.26 18.86 -13.66
N ASP A 97 7.94 19.36 -14.62
CA ASP A 97 8.29 18.86 -15.96
C ASP A 97 7.40 17.76 -16.61
N GLY A 98 6.26 17.45 -16.01
CA GLY A 98 5.33 16.38 -16.42
C GLY A 98 5.64 15.01 -15.85
N SER A 99 6.46 14.92 -14.80
CA SER A 99 6.73 13.68 -14.07
C SER A 99 5.46 13.10 -13.45
N LEU A 100 5.37 11.77 -13.42
CA LEU A 100 4.25 11.05 -12.80
C LEU A 100 4.48 10.97 -11.28
N ASN A 101 4.10 12.03 -10.58
CA ASN A 101 4.30 12.17 -9.14
C ASN A 101 2.97 12.32 -8.40
N TRP A 102 2.95 11.91 -7.14
CA TRP A 102 1.82 12.13 -6.24
C TRP A 102 1.78 13.60 -5.83
N ILE A 103 0.66 14.26 -6.10
CA ILE A 103 0.45 15.69 -5.82
C ILE A 103 -0.31 15.81 -4.50
N PHE A 104 0.33 16.35 -3.47
CA PHE A 104 -0.25 16.51 -2.14
C PHE A 104 0.33 17.69 -1.37
N LYS A 105 1.18 18.51 -2.01
CA LYS A 105 1.84 19.67 -1.41
C LYS A 105 1.37 20.97 -2.04
N GLY A 106 1.19 21.98 -1.20
CA GLY A 106 0.90 23.35 -1.64
C GLY A 106 -0.55 23.58 -2.07
N ASP A 107 -0.75 24.73 -2.70
CA ASP A 107 -2.05 25.20 -3.21
C ASP A 107 -2.34 24.65 -4.62
N SER A 108 -2.07 23.38 -4.85
CA SER A 108 -2.41 22.75 -6.14
C SER A 108 -3.92 22.60 -6.26
N ASP A 109 -4.47 22.93 -7.42
CA ASP A 109 -5.87 22.64 -7.76
C ASP A 109 -6.13 21.10 -7.81
N HIS A 110 -5.06 20.30 -7.86
CA HIS A 110 -5.09 18.84 -7.87
C HIS A 110 -4.46 18.31 -6.58
N ASP A 111 -5.23 17.56 -5.80
CA ASP A 111 -4.77 16.91 -4.57
C ASP A 111 -5.12 15.42 -4.61
N ASP A 112 -4.09 14.59 -4.71
CA ASP A 112 -4.24 13.14 -4.81
C ASP A 112 -4.80 12.50 -3.54
N ILE A 113 -4.74 13.16 -2.39
CA ILE A 113 -5.40 12.69 -1.16
C ILE A 113 -6.91 12.56 -1.38
N TYR A 114 -7.54 13.58 -1.96
CA TYR A 114 -8.97 13.56 -2.26
C TYR A 114 -9.31 12.64 -3.45
N PHE A 115 -8.38 12.42 -4.37
CA PHE A 115 -8.53 11.38 -5.39
C PHE A 115 -8.65 10.00 -4.74
N ILE A 116 -7.79 9.67 -3.79
CA ILE A 116 -7.89 8.37 -3.07
C ILE A 116 -9.19 8.28 -2.27
N ASP A 117 -9.64 9.37 -1.65
CA ASP A 117 -10.95 9.40 -0.98
C ASP A 117 -12.11 9.12 -1.94
N ALA A 118 -12.09 9.75 -3.13
CA ALA A 118 -13.07 9.49 -4.18
C ALA A 118 -13.00 8.03 -4.67
N LEU A 119 -11.80 7.48 -4.82
CA LEU A 119 -11.60 6.10 -5.27
C LEU A 119 -12.09 5.08 -4.23
N ILE A 120 -11.88 5.30 -2.93
CA ILE A 120 -12.46 4.49 -1.86
C ILE A 120 -14.00 4.50 -1.98
N SER A 121 -14.58 5.67 -2.16
CA SER A 121 -16.02 5.85 -2.28
C SER A 121 -16.58 5.13 -3.52
N GLU A 122 -15.93 5.28 -4.68
CA GLU A 122 -16.33 4.63 -5.93
C GLU A 122 -16.26 3.10 -5.81
N LEU A 123 -15.17 2.57 -5.27
CA LEU A 123 -15.00 1.12 -5.09
C LEU A 123 -16.00 0.54 -4.08
N SER A 124 -16.34 1.29 -3.02
CA SER A 124 -17.32 0.84 -2.02
C SER A 124 -18.76 0.80 -2.57
N ASN A 125 -19.06 1.54 -3.65
CA ASN A 125 -20.33 1.45 -4.35
C ASN A 125 -20.42 0.20 -5.25
N GLN A 126 -19.28 -0.34 -5.68
CA GLN A 126 -19.21 -1.49 -6.61
C GLN A 126 -18.95 -2.81 -5.88
N TYR A 127 -18.22 -2.79 -4.78
CA TYR A 127 -17.76 -3.97 -4.05
C TYR A 127 -18.12 -3.88 -2.57
N GLN A 128 -18.24 -5.04 -1.92
CA GLN A 128 -18.45 -5.14 -0.47
C GLN A 128 -17.12 -4.86 0.26
N ILE A 129 -16.79 -3.58 0.45
CA ILE A 129 -15.58 -3.13 1.13
C ILE A 129 -15.87 -2.88 2.59
N ASP A 130 -14.97 -3.36 3.46
CA ASP A 130 -14.93 -2.97 4.87
C ASP A 130 -14.18 -1.65 5.01
N LEU A 131 -14.93 -0.58 5.18
CA LEU A 131 -14.39 0.78 5.28
C LEU A 131 -13.58 1.02 6.56
N GLU A 132 -13.64 0.12 7.55
CA GLU A 132 -12.77 0.17 8.73
C GLU A 132 -11.44 -0.58 8.49
N ARG A 133 -11.30 -1.26 7.37
CA ARG A 133 -10.10 -2.01 6.98
C ARG A 133 -9.58 -1.58 5.60
N VAL A 134 -9.35 -0.29 5.45
CA VAL A 134 -8.66 0.29 4.28
C VAL A 134 -7.22 0.56 4.64
N TYR A 135 -6.30 0.05 3.84
CA TYR A 135 -4.87 0.07 4.09
C TYR A 135 -4.12 0.71 2.93
N ALA A 136 -2.95 1.26 3.21
CA ALA A 136 -2.10 1.90 2.23
C ALA A 136 -0.66 1.40 2.35
N CYS A 137 -0.02 1.06 1.26
CA CYS A 137 1.44 0.88 1.21
C CYS A 137 2.01 1.60 -0.02
N GLY A 138 3.28 1.96 0.03
CA GLY A 138 3.93 2.66 -1.07
C GLY A 138 5.44 2.61 -1.00
N TYR A 139 6.05 2.70 -2.17
CA TYR A 139 7.50 2.67 -2.35
C TYR A 139 8.02 4.07 -2.70
N SER A 140 9.14 4.48 -2.10
CA SER A 140 9.81 5.76 -2.39
C SER A 140 8.80 6.94 -2.25
N LEU A 141 8.55 7.74 -3.30
CA LEU A 141 7.56 8.82 -3.27
C LEU A 141 6.14 8.33 -2.92
N GLY A 142 5.79 7.09 -3.30
CA GLY A 142 4.56 6.44 -2.85
C GLY A 142 4.54 6.20 -1.33
N GLY A 143 5.70 5.92 -0.72
CA GLY A 143 5.85 5.86 0.74
C GLY A 143 5.68 7.21 1.41
N GLU A 144 6.19 8.30 0.80
CA GLU A 144 5.91 9.66 1.25
C GLU A 144 4.42 9.99 1.17
N PHE A 145 3.77 9.60 0.09
CA PHE A 145 2.34 9.77 -0.08
C PHE A 145 1.52 9.01 0.97
N VAL A 146 1.97 7.82 1.39
CA VAL A 146 1.35 7.09 2.51
C VAL A 146 1.38 7.91 3.81
N TYR A 147 2.50 8.55 4.16
CA TYR A 147 2.52 9.43 5.33
C TYR A 147 1.48 10.53 5.22
N GLU A 148 1.34 11.16 4.06
CA GLU A 148 0.35 12.21 3.84
C GLU A 148 -1.09 11.70 3.97
N LEU A 149 -1.39 10.50 3.44
CA LEU A 149 -2.67 9.84 3.64
C LEU A 149 -2.96 9.62 5.13
N LEU A 150 -1.97 9.16 5.90
CA LEU A 150 -2.12 8.97 7.34
C LEU A 150 -2.27 10.30 8.10
N CYS A 151 -1.67 11.39 7.60
CA CYS A 151 -1.81 12.71 8.21
C CYS A 151 -3.17 13.36 7.96
N ARG A 152 -3.78 13.13 6.79
CA ARG A 152 -4.95 13.89 6.32
C ARG A 152 -6.21 13.06 6.09
N LEU A 153 -6.09 11.73 6.03
CA LEU A 153 -7.19 10.81 5.71
C LEU A 153 -7.21 9.59 6.64
N ASN A 154 -6.64 9.71 7.85
CA ASN A 154 -6.59 8.58 8.78
C ASN A 154 -7.95 8.18 9.37
N ASN A 155 -8.98 8.98 9.17
CA ASN A 155 -10.37 8.61 9.43
C ASN A 155 -10.93 7.57 8.43
N LYS A 156 -10.19 7.29 7.34
CA LYS A 156 -10.52 6.26 6.33
C LYS A 156 -9.42 5.23 6.15
N ILE A 157 -8.14 5.62 6.35
CA ILE A 157 -6.99 4.73 6.24
C ILE A 157 -6.61 4.19 7.62
N ALA A 158 -6.88 2.93 7.86
CA ALA A 158 -6.68 2.28 9.16
C ALA A 158 -5.20 2.09 9.53
N SER A 159 -4.33 1.85 8.55
CA SER A 159 -2.87 1.79 8.74
C SER A 159 -2.12 1.95 7.42
N GLY A 160 -0.83 2.29 7.53
CA GLY A 160 0.03 2.47 6.37
C GLY A 160 1.40 1.82 6.48
N VAL A 161 2.01 1.55 5.32
CA VAL A 161 3.38 1.04 5.20
C VAL A 161 4.16 1.93 4.23
N ALA A 162 5.22 2.57 4.70
CA ALA A 162 6.15 3.33 3.87
C ALA A 162 7.43 2.51 3.64
N VAL A 163 7.76 2.25 2.37
CA VAL A 163 8.94 1.48 1.97
C VAL A 163 9.95 2.40 1.32
N ALA A 164 11.20 2.35 1.77
CA ALA A 164 12.32 3.15 1.30
C ALA A 164 12.01 4.66 1.29
N ARG A 165 11.39 5.16 2.37
CA ARG A 165 11.11 6.59 2.56
C ARG A 165 10.89 6.93 4.03
N THR A 166 11.44 8.06 4.47
CA THR A 166 11.14 8.74 5.73
C THR A 166 10.15 9.89 5.50
N MET A 167 9.64 10.52 6.54
CA MET A 167 8.74 11.67 6.40
C MET A 167 9.46 12.86 5.77
N GLY A 168 8.77 13.55 4.87
CA GLY A 168 9.20 14.86 4.41
C GLY A 168 9.16 15.90 5.54
N GLN A 169 10.03 16.92 5.48
CA GLN A 169 10.07 18.00 6.46
C GLN A 169 8.72 18.70 6.59
N TYR A 170 8.04 18.94 5.45
CA TYR A 170 6.71 19.56 5.44
C TYR A 170 5.69 18.74 6.21
N GLN A 171 5.67 17.41 6.00
CA GLN A 171 4.77 16.51 6.71
C GLN A 171 5.07 16.50 8.20
N TYR A 172 6.35 16.39 8.58
CA TYR A 172 6.77 16.41 9.98
C TYR A 172 6.25 17.66 10.72
N GLU A 173 6.27 18.82 10.06
CA GLU A 173 5.83 20.10 10.64
C GLU A 173 4.31 20.27 10.65
N ASN A 174 3.58 19.65 9.72
CA ASN A 174 2.17 19.93 9.49
C ASN A 174 1.24 18.73 9.68
N CYS A 175 1.76 17.52 9.88
CA CYS A 175 0.97 16.32 10.09
C CYS A 175 0.21 16.40 11.42
N ASN A 176 -1.09 16.17 11.35
CA ASN A 176 -1.95 16.19 12.54
C ASN A 176 -3.14 15.24 12.34
N PRO A 177 -2.92 13.91 12.42
CA PRO A 177 -3.98 12.93 12.25
C PRO A 177 -5.09 13.09 13.29
N GLU A 178 -6.30 12.63 12.99
CA GLU A 178 -7.46 12.75 13.89
C GLU A 178 -7.36 11.81 15.12
N HIS A 179 -6.67 10.68 14.97
CA HIS A 179 -6.54 9.66 16.03
C HIS A 179 -5.24 8.86 15.87
N PRO A 180 -4.77 8.12 16.89
CA PRO A 180 -3.63 7.22 16.77
C PRO A 180 -3.79 6.26 15.58
N THR A 181 -2.72 6.11 14.79
CA THR A 181 -2.73 5.37 13.54
C THR A 181 -1.52 4.46 13.44
N ALA A 182 -1.76 3.19 13.15
CA ALA A 182 -0.69 2.23 13.00
C ALA A 182 0.12 2.51 11.72
N ILE A 183 1.43 2.52 11.86
CA ILE A 183 2.36 2.68 10.75
C ILE A 183 3.49 1.68 10.83
N MET A 184 3.94 1.21 9.66
CA MET A 184 5.15 0.43 9.49
C MET A 184 6.08 1.13 8.51
N THR A 185 7.38 1.12 8.79
CA THR A 185 8.41 1.59 7.86
C THR A 185 9.36 0.46 7.53
N ILE A 186 9.79 0.38 6.28
CA ILE A 186 10.82 -0.56 5.81
C ILE A 186 11.91 0.27 5.16
N LEU A 187 13.08 0.35 5.81
CA LEU A 187 14.17 1.24 5.42
C LEU A 187 15.49 0.48 5.36
N GLY A 188 16.32 0.82 4.39
CA GLY A 188 17.70 0.37 4.33
C GLY A 188 18.62 1.36 5.05
N THR A 189 19.48 0.88 5.94
CA THR A 189 20.45 1.75 6.66
C THR A 189 21.51 2.33 5.73
N GLU A 190 21.79 1.67 4.60
CA GLU A 190 22.74 2.09 3.57
C GLU A 190 22.07 2.65 2.31
N ASP A 191 20.77 2.99 2.38
CA ASP A 191 20.07 3.61 1.26
C ASP A 191 20.63 5.03 1.02
N TYR A 192 21.15 5.26 -0.18
CA TYR A 192 21.74 6.55 -0.55
C TYR A 192 20.72 7.53 -1.15
N GLU A 193 19.59 7.04 -1.67
CA GLU A 193 18.49 7.85 -2.21
C GLU A 193 17.55 8.32 -1.11
N SER A 194 17.05 7.36 -0.31
CA SER A 194 16.21 7.61 0.85
C SER A 194 17.02 7.44 2.13
N ASN A 195 17.99 8.35 2.32
CA ASN A 195 18.99 8.21 3.36
C ASN A 195 18.37 8.08 4.75
N TYR A 196 18.81 7.05 5.49
CA TYR A 196 18.33 6.74 6.84
C TYR A 196 18.48 7.93 7.80
N ASN A 197 19.54 8.73 7.63
CA ASN A 197 19.82 9.92 8.44
C ASN A 197 19.13 11.19 7.92
N GLY A 198 18.18 11.04 6.97
CA GLY A 198 17.49 12.17 6.36
C GLY A 198 18.24 12.76 5.16
N VAL A 199 17.59 13.69 4.46
CA VAL A 199 18.14 14.34 3.27
C VAL A 199 18.17 15.86 3.47
N VAL A 200 19.38 16.43 3.46
CA VAL A 200 19.60 17.87 3.53
C VAL A 200 20.34 18.31 2.26
N TYR A 201 19.79 19.27 1.53
CA TYR A 201 20.43 19.83 0.36
C TYR A 201 20.47 21.37 0.45
N ASN A 202 21.65 21.96 0.25
CA ASN A 202 21.91 23.41 0.38
C ASN A 202 21.40 24.01 1.70
N GLY A 203 21.48 23.25 2.82
CA GLY A 203 21.01 23.69 4.13
C GLY A 203 19.51 23.64 4.35
N VAL A 204 18.76 23.08 3.39
CA VAL A 204 17.32 22.84 3.50
C VAL A 204 17.09 21.34 3.74
N THR A 205 16.35 21.01 4.79
CA THR A 205 15.93 19.63 5.05
C THR A 205 14.75 19.30 4.14
N TYR A 206 14.88 18.23 3.35
CA TYR A 206 13.81 17.69 2.52
C TYR A 206 13.11 16.52 3.21
N TYR A 207 13.90 15.62 3.79
CA TYR A 207 13.40 14.48 4.57
C TYR A 207 14.09 14.43 5.91
N ILE A 208 13.34 14.19 6.96
CA ILE A 208 13.88 13.97 8.30
C ILE A 208 14.48 12.56 8.41
N SER A 209 15.24 12.30 9.47
CA SER A 209 15.83 10.98 9.70
C SER A 209 14.75 9.90 9.96
N ALA A 210 15.15 8.63 9.84
CA ALA A 210 14.33 7.52 10.26
C ALA A 210 13.97 7.61 11.74
N ASP A 211 14.94 7.96 12.59
CA ASP A 211 14.73 8.09 14.02
C ASP A 211 13.73 9.20 14.37
N ASP A 212 13.83 10.37 13.71
CA ASP A 212 12.85 11.45 13.90
C ASP A 212 11.48 11.07 13.38
N THR A 213 11.40 10.34 12.23
CA THR A 213 10.15 9.81 11.69
C THR A 213 9.49 8.86 12.68
N HIS A 214 10.25 7.91 13.23
CA HIS A 214 9.73 6.97 14.21
C HIS A 214 9.30 7.67 15.50
N GLN A 215 10.13 8.60 16.00
CA GLN A 215 9.82 9.35 17.21
C GLN A 215 8.57 10.21 17.07
N TYR A 216 8.30 10.77 15.87
CA TYR A 216 7.05 11.48 15.61
C TYR A 216 5.85 10.56 15.87
N TRP A 217 5.83 9.37 15.27
CA TRP A 217 4.72 8.43 15.38
C TRP A 217 4.59 7.80 16.76
N VAL A 218 5.73 7.55 17.45
CA VAL A 218 5.75 7.11 18.85
C VAL A 218 5.06 8.13 19.74
N ASN A 219 5.43 9.40 19.61
CA ASN A 219 4.85 10.49 20.40
C ASN A 219 3.36 10.69 20.08
N PHE A 220 3.02 10.72 18.78
CA PHE A 220 1.65 10.91 18.33
C PHE A 220 0.74 9.77 18.78
N ASN A 221 1.17 8.54 18.60
CA ASN A 221 0.43 7.35 18.98
C ASN A 221 0.48 7.07 20.49
N ASN A 222 1.31 7.78 21.25
CA ASN A 222 1.53 7.54 22.69
C ASN A 222 1.88 6.06 22.97
N THR A 223 2.78 5.50 22.16
CA THR A 223 3.31 4.15 22.37
C THR A 223 4.46 4.18 23.40
N GLU A 224 4.93 3.02 23.86
CA GLU A 224 6.16 2.92 24.63
C GLU A 224 7.36 3.41 23.81
N ASN A 225 8.38 3.95 24.50
CA ASN A 225 9.60 4.43 23.83
C ASN A 225 10.65 3.34 23.62
N ASP A 226 10.55 2.23 24.34
CA ASP A 226 11.50 1.12 24.26
C ASP A 226 10.96 0.05 23.29
N PRO A 227 11.49 -0.05 22.07
CA PRO A 227 11.00 -1.02 21.11
C PRO A 227 11.39 -2.45 21.51
N LEU A 228 10.51 -3.40 21.23
CA LEU A 228 10.90 -4.79 21.15
C LEU A 228 11.73 -4.98 19.87
N GLU A 229 12.99 -5.29 20.03
CA GLU A 229 13.94 -5.53 18.94
C GLU A 229 14.04 -7.02 18.64
N ILE A 230 13.88 -7.40 17.37
CA ILE A 230 13.89 -8.80 16.90
C ILE A 230 14.71 -8.87 15.61
N GLU A 231 15.82 -9.60 15.65
CA GLU A 231 16.51 -10.02 14.43
C GLU A 231 15.63 -11.03 13.68
N LEU A 232 15.29 -10.73 12.43
CA LEU A 232 14.56 -11.67 11.59
C LEU A 232 15.49 -12.72 11.00
N PRO A 233 15.00 -13.95 10.71
CA PRO A 233 15.80 -14.96 10.07
C PRO A 233 16.34 -14.47 8.72
N ASP A 234 17.64 -14.61 8.54
CA ASP A 234 18.29 -14.39 7.26
C ASP A 234 18.12 -15.65 6.40
N TYR A 235 17.41 -15.50 5.27
CA TYR A 235 17.17 -16.58 4.32
C TYR A 235 18.17 -16.60 3.16
N ASN A 236 19.06 -15.60 3.08
CA ASN A 236 20.09 -15.49 2.05
C ASN A 236 21.37 -14.87 2.62
N ASP A 237 22.09 -15.61 3.42
CA ASP A 237 23.34 -15.19 4.07
C ASP A 237 24.47 -14.79 3.08
N SER A 238 24.24 -14.96 1.77
CA SER A 238 25.20 -14.60 0.73
C SER A 238 25.09 -13.18 0.20
N ASP A 239 24.01 -12.44 0.51
CA ASP A 239 23.81 -11.06 0.04
C ASP A 239 24.38 -10.00 1.02
N GLY A 240 24.79 -10.44 2.23
CA GLY A 240 25.38 -9.56 3.25
C GLY A 240 24.40 -8.60 3.91
N SER A 241 23.08 -8.81 3.73
CA SER A 241 22.04 -8.02 4.39
C SER A 241 21.48 -8.75 5.60
N THR A 242 20.99 -8.00 6.58
CA THR A 242 20.23 -8.50 7.72
C THR A 242 19.01 -7.61 7.94
N VAL A 243 17.98 -8.13 8.62
CA VAL A 243 16.77 -7.37 8.92
C VAL A 243 16.48 -7.39 10.41
N THR A 244 16.47 -6.21 11.01
CA THR A 244 16.04 -6.01 12.39
C THR A 244 14.64 -5.41 12.41
N LYS A 245 13.73 -6.04 13.11
CA LYS A 245 12.36 -5.51 13.37
C LYS A 245 12.33 -4.79 14.70
N LEU A 246 11.94 -3.52 14.68
CA LEU A 246 11.60 -2.75 15.89
C LEU A 246 10.07 -2.71 16.00
N SER A 247 9.53 -3.05 17.16
CA SER A 247 8.08 -3.08 17.40
C SER A 247 7.74 -2.26 18.63
N LEU A 248 6.86 -1.28 18.45
CA LEU A 248 6.35 -0.38 19.47
C LEU A 248 4.83 -0.50 19.49
N ILE A 249 4.26 -0.81 20.64
CA ILE A 249 2.81 -1.04 20.79
C ILE A 249 2.26 -0.26 21.96
N HIS A 250 0.96 -0.01 21.95
CA HIS A 250 0.23 0.41 23.14
C HIS A 250 0.07 -0.78 24.09
N ILE A 251 0.20 -0.52 25.35
CA ILE A 251 -0.22 -1.44 26.40
C ILE A 251 -1.58 -0.98 26.94
#